data_e92b9e9163b1589fac6531d8c261bfe5
#
_entry.id   e92b9e9163b1589fac6531d8c261bfe5
#
_cell.length_a   1.000
_cell.length_b   1.000
_cell.length_c   1.000
_cell.angle_alpha   90.00
_cell.angle_beta   90.00
_cell.angle_gamma   90.00
#
_symmetry.space_group_name_H-M   'P 1'
#
loop_
_entity.id
_entity.type
_entity.pdbx_description
1 polymer ?
#
loop_
_entity_poly.entity_id
_entity_poly.type
_entity_poly.pdbx_seq_one_letter_code
_entity_poly.pdbx_strand_id
1 'polypeptide(L)'
;MSNENELLPLARTDGLIVKELEDEVLVYDLKRDKAHCLNSTAASVWKRCDGKLAVTDMTRLLEKEFKSPVKDEVVWLALQQLDKFHLLQQRGTVSSGGPGLSRRDLVRRIGISALLLPAIISVTAPPAAQAQSCLVDGKDCLTSGQCCSGCCRSVCQPAQFCVG
;
A
#
# COMPACT_ATOMS: atom_id res chain seq x y z
N MET A 1 24.10 -22.84 14.78
CA MET A 1 24.20 -23.12 13.33
C MET A 1 23.04 -22.35 12.69
N SER A 2 23.33 -21.17 12.19
CA SER A 2 22.33 -20.32 11.53
C SER A 2 21.98 -20.98 10.19
N ASN A 3 20.71 -21.29 9.97
CA ASN A 3 20.22 -21.79 8.67
C ASN A 3 20.41 -20.67 7.65
N GLU A 4 21.37 -20.85 6.74
CA GLU A 4 21.69 -19.89 5.65
C GLU A 4 20.57 -19.73 4.61
N ASN A 5 19.37 -20.25 4.87
CA ASN A 5 18.21 -20.15 4.00
C ASN A 5 17.01 -19.50 4.68
N GLU A 6 17.26 -18.69 5.70
CA GLU A 6 16.18 -17.96 6.39
C GLU A 6 15.79 -16.72 5.59
N LEU A 7 14.51 -16.63 5.21
CA LEU A 7 13.99 -15.51 4.46
C LEU A 7 14.04 -14.24 5.32
N LEU A 8 14.84 -13.27 4.90
CA LEU A 8 14.94 -11.95 5.51
C LEU A 8 14.21 -10.94 4.60
N PRO A 9 12.94 -10.65 4.88
CA PRO A 9 12.15 -9.77 4.02
C PRO A 9 12.64 -8.32 4.10
N LEU A 10 12.71 -7.66 2.94
CA LEU A 10 13.11 -6.26 2.80
C LEU A 10 12.00 -5.44 2.16
N ALA A 11 11.53 -4.41 2.86
CA ALA A 11 10.52 -3.49 2.36
C ALA A 11 11.05 -2.67 1.18
N ARG A 12 10.22 -2.46 0.18
CA ARG A 12 10.49 -1.51 -0.90
C ARG A 12 10.19 -0.11 -0.38
N THR A 13 11.12 0.81 -0.59
CA THR A 13 10.97 2.24 -0.29
C THR A 13 10.98 3.09 -1.56
N ASP A 14 11.62 2.60 -2.62
CA ASP A 14 11.76 3.33 -3.88
C ASP A 14 10.41 3.50 -4.61
N GLY A 15 10.09 4.77 -4.93
CA GLY A 15 8.85 5.13 -5.62
C GLY A 15 7.58 4.97 -4.76
N LEU A 16 7.71 4.98 -3.44
CA LEU A 16 6.59 4.95 -2.50
C LEU A 16 6.51 6.26 -1.71
N ILE A 17 5.30 6.78 -1.55
CA ILE A 17 4.98 7.83 -0.58
C ILE A 17 4.23 7.16 0.56
N VAL A 18 4.71 7.33 1.79
CA VAL A 18 4.14 6.71 2.98
C VAL A 18 3.55 7.77 3.88
N LYS A 19 2.31 7.57 4.31
CA LYS A 19 1.63 8.40 5.30
C LYS A 19 1.11 7.51 6.42
N GLU A 20 1.58 7.76 7.62
CA GLU A 20 1.11 7.07 8.82
C GLU A 20 -0.16 7.73 9.33
N LEU A 21 -1.14 6.92 9.67
CA LEU A 21 -2.38 7.26 10.38
C LEU A 21 -2.35 6.55 11.73
N GLU A 22 -3.32 6.83 12.62
CA GLU A 22 -3.33 6.24 13.98
C GLU A 22 -3.28 4.71 13.97
N ASP A 23 -4.14 4.07 13.17
CA ASP A 23 -4.29 2.60 13.13
C ASP A 23 -3.90 1.97 11.79
N GLU A 24 -3.48 2.78 10.80
CA GLU A 24 -3.26 2.33 9.43
C GLU A 24 -2.04 3.03 8.81
N VAL A 25 -1.50 2.44 7.77
CA VAL A 25 -0.47 3.08 6.94
C VAL A 25 -0.95 3.15 5.51
N LEU A 26 -0.99 4.35 4.98
CA LEU A 26 -1.29 4.59 3.57
C LEU A 26 0.02 4.64 2.77
N VAL A 27 0.14 3.78 1.78
CA VAL A 27 1.29 3.70 0.89
C VAL A 27 0.83 3.98 -0.53
N TYR A 28 1.34 5.05 -1.13
CA TYR A 28 1.09 5.38 -2.53
C TYR A 28 2.26 4.93 -3.42
N ASP A 29 2.00 4.03 -4.36
CA ASP A 29 2.98 3.56 -5.34
C ASP A 29 2.95 4.45 -6.58
N LEU A 30 3.93 5.34 -6.69
CA LEU A 30 4.07 6.28 -7.82
C LEU A 30 4.29 5.59 -9.17
N LYS A 31 4.89 4.37 -9.15
CA LYS A 31 5.18 3.64 -10.38
C LYS A 31 3.96 2.92 -10.96
N ARG A 32 2.92 2.70 -10.13
CA ARG A 32 1.73 1.92 -10.49
C ARG A 32 0.43 2.70 -10.34
N ASP A 33 0.49 3.94 -9.89
CA ASP A 33 -0.67 4.79 -9.58
C ASP A 33 -1.69 4.08 -8.69
N LYS A 34 -1.18 3.43 -7.63
CA LYS A 34 -1.99 2.68 -6.67
C LYS A 34 -1.76 3.16 -5.26
N ALA A 35 -2.84 3.34 -4.54
CA ALA A 35 -2.81 3.55 -3.10
C ALA A 35 -3.14 2.23 -2.38
N HIS A 36 -2.35 1.91 -1.36
CA HIS A 36 -2.51 0.73 -0.52
C HIS A 36 -2.73 1.20 0.91
N CYS A 37 -3.83 0.75 1.52
CA CYS A 37 -4.11 0.95 2.93
C CYS A 37 -3.77 -0.35 3.67
N LEU A 38 -2.79 -0.28 4.56
CA LEU A 38 -2.33 -1.39 5.39
C LEU A 38 -2.94 -1.22 6.77
N ASN A 39 -3.66 -2.25 7.27
CA ASN A 39 -4.09 -2.24 8.67
C ASN A 39 -2.88 -2.35 9.62
N SER A 40 -3.12 -2.17 10.92
CA SER A 40 -2.07 -2.19 11.95
C SER A 40 -1.14 -3.40 11.85
N THR A 41 -1.68 -4.59 11.63
CA THR A 41 -0.88 -5.83 11.53
C THR A 41 0.00 -5.84 10.28
N ALA A 42 -0.57 -5.52 9.11
CA ALA A 42 0.20 -5.47 7.86
C ALA A 42 1.26 -4.35 7.88
N ALA A 43 0.92 -3.20 8.47
CA ALA A 43 1.83 -2.08 8.65
C ALA A 43 2.99 -2.43 9.59
N SER A 44 2.70 -3.09 10.71
CA SER A 44 3.71 -3.52 11.68
C SER A 44 4.68 -4.54 11.09
N VAL A 45 4.19 -5.49 10.27
CA VAL A 45 5.07 -6.42 9.53
C VAL A 45 5.90 -5.66 8.50
N TRP A 46 5.29 -4.79 7.70
CA TRP A 46 5.97 -4.04 6.65
C TRP A 46 7.11 -3.15 7.19
N LYS A 47 6.86 -2.45 8.31
CA LYS A 47 7.88 -1.62 8.99
C LYS A 47 9.08 -2.42 9.50
N ARG A 48 8.90 -3.72 9.78
CA ARG A 48 9.96 -4.63 10.26
C ARG A 48 10.69 -5.38 9.15
N CYS A 49 10.26 -5.21 7.90
CA CYS A 49 10.96 -5.76 6.75
C CYS A 49 12.22 -4.94 6.45
N ASP A 50 13.23 -5.06 7.30
CA ASP A 50 14.52 -4.35 7.20
C ASP A 50 15.65 -5.19 6.56
N GLY A 51 15.34 -6.42 6.16
CA GLY A 51 16.30 -7.38 5.62
C GLY A 51 17.21 -8.02 6.67
N LYS A 52 16.90 -7.87 7.97
CA LYS A 52 17.69 -8.41 9.09
C LYS A 52 16.89 -9.31 10.01
N LEU A 53 15.59 -9.09 10.11
CA LEU A 53 14.72 -9.83 11.00
C LEU A 53 14.12 -11.05 10.28
N ALA A 54 14.20 -12.19 10.93
CA ALA A 54 13.55 -13.41 10.52
C ALA A 54 12.05 -13.39 10.87
N VAL A 55 11.25 -14.23 10.22
CA VAL A 55 9.81 -14.33 10.46
C VAL A 55 9.48 -14.61 11.93
N THR A 56 10.23 -15.52 12.55
CA THR A 56 10.06 -15.87 13.97
C THR A 56 10.33 -14.70 14.92
N ASP A 57 11.31 -13.86 14.60
CA ASP A 57 11.62 -12.68 15.41
C ASP A 57 10.56 -11.59 15.21
N MET A 58 10.06 -11.42 13.99
CA MET A 58 8.93 -10.54 13.70
C MET A 58 7.69 -10.96 14.50
N THR A 59 7.39 -12.27 14.55
CA THR A 59 6.26 -12.81 15.30
C THR A 59 6.37 -12.43 16.78
N ARG A 60 7.53 -12.64 17.41
CA ARG A 60 7.75 -12.26 18.82
C ARG A 60 7.58 -10.77 19.08
N LEU A 61 7.99 -9.91 18.14
CA LEU A 61 7.82 -8.47 18.26
C LEU A 61 6.34 -8.06 18.13
N LEU A 62 5.58 -8.70 17.23
CA LEU A 62 4.15 -8.49 17.08
C LEU A 62 3.38 -8.94 18.32
N GLU A 63 3.73 -10.06 18.93
CA GLU A 63 3.13 -10.53 20.20
C GLU A 63 3.26 -9.49 21.31
N LYS A 64 4.44 -8.88 21.44
CA LYS A 64 4.70 -7.81 22.40
C LYS A 64 3.88 -6.55 22.11
N GLU A 65 3.78 -6.17 20.85
CA GLU A 65 3.06 -4.98 20.42
C GLU A 65 1.54 -5.11 20.63
N PHE A 66 0.97 -6.22 20.15
CA PHE A 66 -0.48 -6.46 20.25
C PHE A 66 -0.92 -7.06 21.59
N LYS A 67 0.03 -7.41 22.47
CA LYS A 67 -0.22 -8.08 23.76
C LYS A 67 -1.14 -9.30 23.60
N SER A 68 -0.97 -10.02 22.52
CA SER A 68 -1.80 -11.16 22.12
C SER A 68 -0.92 -12.20 21.42
N PRO A 69 -1.20 -13.50 21.58
CA PRO A 69 -0.44 -14.54 20.90
C PRO A 69 -0.59 -14.38 19.38
N VAL A 70 0.54 -14.27 18.70
CA VAL A 70 0.64 -14.21 17.24
C VAL A 70 1.41 -15.43 16.77
N LYS A 71 1.00 -16.02 15.65
CA LYS A 71 1.69 -17.15 15.05
C LYS A 71 2.45 -16.74 13.79
N ASP A 72 3.50 -17.48 13.45
CA ASP A 72 4.32 -17.22 12.27
C ASP A 72 3.50 -17.17 10.98
N GLU A 73 2.40 -17.93 10.92
CA GLU A 73 1.48 -17.95 9.78
C GLU A 73 0.83 -16.58 9.51
N VAL A 74 0.63 -15.77 10.54
CA VAL A 74 0.11 -14.39 10.40
C VAL A 74 1.14 -13.52 9.69
N VAL A 75 2.40 -13.62 10.08
CA VAL A 75 3.51 -12.90 9.46
C VAL A 75 3.68 -13.37 8.01
N TRP A 76 3.66 -14.68 7.76
CA TRP A 76 3.72 -15.22 6.41
C TRP A 76 2.60 -14.71 5.51
N LEU A 77 1.35 -14.68 6.02
CA LEU A 77 0.22 -14.14 5.28
C LEU A 77 0.40 -12.64 4.96
N ALA A 78 0.93 -11.86 5.92
CA ALA A 78 1.24 -10.46 5.69
C ALA A 78 2.29 -10.28 4.60
N LEU A 79 3.38 -11.03 4.68
CA LEU A 79 4.46 -11.00 3.68
C LEU A 79 3.97 -11.39 2.28
N GLN A 80 3.13 -12.41 2.16
CA GLN A 80 2.53 -12.80 0.88
C GLN A 80 1.66 -11.68 0.28
N GLN A 81 0.88 -10.98 1.11
CA GLN A 81 0.10 -9.83 0.65
C GLN A 81 0.99 -8.66 0.24
N LEU A 82 2.02 -8.35 1.04
CA LEU A 82 2.99 -7.30 0.73
C LEU A 82 3.72 -7.58 -0.60
N ASP A 83 4.12 -8.83 -0.83
CA ASP A 83 4.74 -9.26 -2.10
C ASP A 83 3.77 -9.11 -3.28
N LYS A 84 2.52 -9.57 -3.12
CA LYS A 84 1.46 -9.43 -4.13
C LYS A 84 1.23 -7.99 -4.55
N PHE A 85 1.30 -7.05 -3.62
CA PHE A 85 1.13 -5.61 -3.88
C PHE A 85 2.44 -4.89 -4.19
N HIS A 86 3.54 -5.64 -4.34
CA HIS A 86 4.85 -5.09 -4.72
C HIS A 86 5.45 -4.12 -3.68
N LEU A 87 5.15 -4.33 -2.42
CA LEU A 87 5.66 -3.54 -1.30
C LEU A 87 6.94 -4.12 -0.70
N LEU A 88 7.44 -5.26 -1.23
CA LEU A 88 8.74 -5.85 -0.89
C LEU A 88 9.73 -5.68 -2.05
N GLN A 89 11.03 -5.59 -1.71
CA GLN A 89 12.11 -5.39 -2.68
C GLN A 89 12.41 -6.69 -3.45
N GLN A 90 12.44 -7.82 -2.74
CA GLN A 90 12.71 -9.15 -3.30
C GLN A 90 11.40 -9.86 -3.61
N ARG A 91 11.12 -10.05 -4.90
CA ARG A 91 9.95 -10.76 -5.37
C ARG A 91 10.17 -12.27 -5.38
N GLY A 92 9.11 -13.01 -5.07
CA GLY A 92 9.06 -14.45 -5.26
C GLY A 92 9.72 -15.28 -4.17
N THR A 93 10.56 -14.70 -3.32
CA THR A 93 11.19 -15.41 -2.20
C THR A 93 10.16 -15.79 -1.13
N VAL A 94 9.19 -14.92 -0.89
CA VAL A 94 8.11 -15.12 0.08
C VAL A 94 7.13 -16.21 -0.37
N SER A 95 6.83 -16.29 -1.67
CA SER A 95 5.92 -17.29 -2.23
C SER A 95 6.49 -18.69 -2.18
N SER A 96 7.82 -18.85 -2.13
CA SER A 96 8.50 -20.14 -2.12
C SER A 96 8.77 -20.71 -0.73
N GLY A 97 8.77 -19.88 0.31
CA GLY A 97 9.19 -20.26 1.67
C GLY A 97 8.06 -20.43 2.69
N GLY A 98 6.88 -19.89 2.43
CA GLY A 98 5.78 -19.90 3.39
C GLY A 98 4.70 -20.93 3.07
N PRO A 99 3.97 -21.43 4.09
CA PRO A 99 2.78 -22.23 3.85
C PRO A 99 1.76 -21.40 3.07
N GLY A 100 1.23 -21.93 1.97
CA GLY A 100 0.18 -21.28 1.15
C GLY A 100 -1.16 -21.20 1.90
N LEU A 101 -1.18 -20.48 3.02
CA LEU A 101 -2.33 -20.35 3.91
C LEU A 101 -3.23 -19.22 3.46
N SER A 102 -4.52 -19.51 3.34
CA SER A 102 -5.53 -18.48 3.14
C SER A 102 -5.97 -17.89 4.49
N ARG A 103 -6.55 -16.66 4.47
CA ARG A 103 -7.18 -16.06 5.66
C ARG A 103 -8.21 -17.01 6.31
N ARG A 104 -8.97 -17.73 5.49
CA ARG A 104 -9.98 -18.68 5.96
C ARG A 104 -9.35 -19.85 6.71
N ASP A 105 -8.19 -20.33 6.26
CA ASP A 105 -7.46 -21.40 6.92
C ASP A 105 -6.92 -20.97 8.28
N LEU A 106 -6.42 -19.73 8.39
CA LEU A 106 -5.95 -19.16 9.66
C LEU A 106 -7.09 -19.06 10.68
N VAL A 107 -8.23 -18.52 10.29
CA VAL A 107 -9.40 -18.41 11.20
C VAL A 107 -9.88 -19.79 11.62
N ARG A 108 -10.01 -20.75 10.69
CA ARG A 108 -10.56 -22.08 10.99
C ARG A 108 -9.62 -22.98 11.77
N ARG A 109 -8.32 -22.97 11.44
CA ARG A 109 -7.34 -23.90 12.01
C ARG A 109 -6.69 -23.39 13.28
N ILE A 110 -6.52 -22.08 13.39
CA ILE A 110 -5.67 -21.46 14.41
C ILE A 110 -6.49 -20.66 15.43
N GLY A 111 -7.78 -20.35 15.13
CA GLY A 111 -8.65 -19.59 16.02
C GLY A 111 -8.17 -18.17 16.29
N ILE A 112 -7.42 -17.57 15.35
CA ILE A 112 -6.90 -16.22 15.48
C ILE A 112 -8.05 -15.22 15.41
N SER A 113 -8.02 -14.20 16.28
CA SER A 113 -8.93 -13.07 16.21
C SER A 113 -8.84 -12.39 14.84
N ALA A 114 -9.99 -12.08 14.26
CA ALA A 114 -10.07 -11.40 12.97
C ALA A 114 -9.32 -10.05 12.96
N LEU A 115 -9.17 -9.43 14.15
CA LEU A 115 -8.43 -8.17 14.32
C LEU A 115 -6.93 -8.30 14.10
N LEU A 116 -6.35 -9.49 14.28
CA LEU A 116 -4.92 -9.75 14.08
C LEU A 116 -4.60 -10.19 12.64
N LEU A 117 -5.61 -10.36 11.78
CA LEU A 117 -5.36 -10.73 10.41
C LEU A 117 -4.83 -9.54 9.60
N PRO A 118 -3.71 -9.71 8.90
CA PRO A 118 -3.19 -8.64 8.03
C PRO A 118 -4.19 -8.34 6.91
N ALA A 119 -4.43 -7.08 6.64
CA ALA A 119 -5.29 -6.62 5.57
C ALA A 119 -4.62 -5.50 4.78
N ILE A 120 -4.61 -5.64 3.47
CA ILE A 120 -4.18 -4.60 2.53
C ILE A 120 -5.31 -4.37 1.55
N ILE A 121 -5.84 -3.16 1.53
CA ILE A 121 -6.83 -2.69 0.56
C ILE A 121 -6.07 -1.86 -0.47
N SER A 122 -6.24 -2.20 -1.75
CA SER A 122 -5.60 -1.46 -2.84
C SER A 122 -6.65 -0.81 -3.71
N VAL A 123 -6.49 0.48 -3.96
CA VAL A 123 -7.32 1.26 -4.88
C VAL A 123 -6.44 1.88 -5.95
N THR A 124 -6.95 1.94 -7.17
CA THR A 124 -6.29 2.70 -8.23
C THR A 124 -6.54 4.17 -7.97
N ALA A 125 -5.48 4.94 -7.77
CA ALA A 125 -5.60 6.38 -7.69
C ALA A 125 -5.86 6.94 -9.10
N PRO A 126 -6.79 7.89 -9.24
CA PRO A 126 -6.93 8.58 -10.52
C PRO A 126 -5.60 9.28 -10.83
N PRO A 127 -5.14 9.28 -12.10
CA PRO A 127 -3.94 10.01 -12.47
C PRO A 127 -4.09 11.47 -12.07
N ALA A 128 -2.99 12.09 -11.62
CA ALA A 128 -2.97 13.48 -11.16
C ALA A 128 -3.57 14.48 -12.18
N ALA A 129 -3.59 14.12 -13.46
CA ALA A 129 -4.24 14.89 -14.51
C ALA A 129 -5.78 14.98 -14.35
N GLN A 130 -6.41 14.05 -13.63
CA GLN A 130 -7.85 14.10 -13.34
C GLN A 130 -8.19 14.84 -12.04
N ALA A 131 -7.16 15.17 -11.24
CA ALA A 131 -7.31 16.00 -10.04
C ALA A 131 -7.18 17.51 -10.34
N GLN A 132 -7.08 17.89 -11.62
CA GLN A 132 -7.11 19.30 -12.00
C GLN A 132 -8.53 19.81 -11.78
N SER A 133 -8.68 20.67 -10.78
CA SER A 133 -9.90 21.42 -10.48
C SER A 133 -10.15 22.55 -11.49
N CYS A 134 -9.75 22.36 -12.75
CA CYS A 134 -10.02 23.32 -13.80
C CYS A 134 -11.42 23.09 -14.39
N LEU A 135 -12.04 24.19 -14.83
CA LEU A 135 -13.35 24.19 -15.43
C LEU A 135 -13.27 23.66 -16.88
N VAL A 136 -14.19 22.75 -17.22
CA VAL A 136 -14.31 22.26 -18.60
C VAL A 136 -14.92 23.33 -19.51
N ASP A 137 -14.74 23.18 -20.81
CA ASP A 137 -15.30 24.10 -21.80
C ASP A 137 -16.83 24.27 -21.64
N GLY A 138 -17.31 25.52 -21.78
CA GLY A 138 -18.72 25.88 -21.59
C GLY A 138 -19.10 26.25 -20.16
N LYS A 139 -18.19 26.22 -19.19
CA LYS A 139 -18.40 26.70 -17.81
C LYS A 139 -18.00 28.16 -17.64
N ASP A 140 -18.75 28.92 -16.85
CA ASP A 140 -18.44 30.30 -16.54
C ASP A 140 -17.09 30.41 -15.87
N CYS A 141 -16.28 31.38 -16.29
CA CYS A 141 -14.93 31.62 -15.79
C CYS A 141 -14.67 33.13 -15.66
N LEU A 142 -13.80 33.46 -14.72
CA LEU A 142 -13.32 34.83 -14.49
C LEU A 142 -11.89 35.04 -15.02
N THR A 143 -11.09 33.99 -15.02
CA THR A 143 -9.68 34.03 -15.46
C THR A 143 -9.35 32.80 -16.28
N SER A 144 -8.40 32.95 -17.23
CA SER A 144 -7.95 31.86 -18.09
C SER A 144 -7.36 30.68 -17.32
N GLY A 145 -6.75 30.93 -16.14
CA GLY A 145 -6.21 29.87 -15.27
C GLY A 145 -7.26 28.94 -14.65
N GLN A 146 -8.54 29.32 -14.69
CA GLN A 146 -9.63 28.46 -14.20
C GLN A 146 -10.07 27.41 -15.22
N CYS A 147 -9.79 27.62 -16.49
CA CYS A 147 -10.18 26.72 -17.58
C CYS A 147 -9.11 25.68 -17.86
N CYS A 148 -9.51 24.44 -18.11
CA CYS A 148 -8.59 23.37 -18.52
C CYS A 148 -7.91 23.66 -19.85
N SER A 149 -8.57 24.41 -20.73
CA SER A 149 -8.02 24.90 -22.00
C SER A 149 -7.11 26.11 -21.87
N GLY A 150 -7.06 26.76 -20.68
CA GLY A 150 -6.38 28.02 -20.49
C GLY A 150 -7.05 29.21 -21.21
N CYS A 151 -8.28 29.05 -21.68
CA CYS A 151 -9.02 30.05 -22.47
C CYS A 151 -10.33 30.44 -21.79
N CYS A 152 -10.39 31.67 -21.25
CA CYS A 152 -11.59 32.26 -20.66
C CYS A 152 -12.07 33.46 -21.42
N ARG A 153 -13.31 33.41 -21.92
CA ARG A 153 -14.04 34.56 -22.51
C ARG A 153 -15.47 34.56 -21.90
N SER A 154 -15.56 34.85 -20.59
CA SER A 154 -16.75 34.69 -19.75
C SER A 154 -17.15 33.21 -19.55
N VAL A 155 -16.89 32.36 -20.51
CA VAL A 155 -17.00 30.91 -20.42
C VAL A 155 -15.72 30.27 -20.92
N CYS A 156 -15.37 29.10 -20.36
CA CYS A 156 -14.21 28.34 -20.83
C CYS A 156 -14.44 27.86 -22.27
N GLN A 157 -13.49 28.16 -23.15
CA GLN A 157 -13.53 27.80 -24.57
C GLN A 157 -12.31 26.94 -24.94
N PRO A 158 -12.39 26.14 -26.00
CA PRO A 158 -11.26 25.40 -26.52
C PRO A 158 -10.09 26.33 -26.85
N ALA A 159 -8.85 25.90 -26.62
CA ALA A 159 -7.64 26.69 -26.75
C ALA A 159 -7.50 27.37 -28.13
N GLN A 160 -8.03 26.78 -29.20
CA GLN A 160 -8.03 27.31 -30.56
C GLN A 160 -8.74 28.67 -30.71
N PHE A 161 -9.61 29.05 -29.77
CA PHE A 161 -10.33 30.32 -29.78
C PHE A 161 -9.63 31.44 -28.98
N CYS A 162 -8.50 31.12 -28.35
CA CYS A 162 -7.69 32.10 -27.59
C CYS A 162 -6.38 32.48 -28.27
N VAL A 163 -6.22 32.19 -29.55
CA VAL A 163 -5.10 32.65 -30.35
C VAL A 163 -5.40 34.07 -30.82
N GLY A 164 -4.83 35.04 -30.09
CA GLY A 164 -4.86 36.47 -30.40
C GLY A 164 -3.75 37.17 -29.66
#